data_4bebeec42a2ea4cf4cdef25e6ecfb516
#
_entry.id   4bebeec42a2ea4cf4cdef25e6ecfb516
#
_cell.length_a   1.000
_cell.length_b   1.000
_cell.length_c   1.000
_cell.angle_alpha   90.00
_cell.angle_beta   90.00
_cell.angle_gamma   90.00
#
_symmetry.space_group_name_H-M   'P 1'
#
loop_
_entity.id
_entity.type
_entity.pdbx_description
1 polymer ?
#
loop_
_entity_poly.entity_id
_entity_poly.type
_entity_poly.pdbx_seq_one_letter_code
_entity_poly.pdbx_strand_id
1 'polypeptide(L)'
;MMFSFNLQKLTILAMTIPTSLMLIFPSSHILFSNFSIAYASGDILCNSSSNPCLGTTSDDFMIGGKDNNIMRAQGGDDNIRGGGFNDNIFGGDGNDVITGGSGDDKITGGSGDDEIAGGSGNDILEGDEGADSFKCGSGTDSIVDFNSAEGDAKSSDCENF
;
A
#
# COMPACT_ATOMS: atom_id res chain seq x y z
N MET A 1 30.21 -31.42 10.62
CA MET A 1 30.08 -30.36 11.65
C MET A 1 28.98 -29.39 11.14
N MET A 2 27.76 -29.60 11.60
CA MET A 2 26.61 -28.79 11.20
C MET A 2 26.55 -27.52 12.05
N PHE A 3 26.69 -26.37 11.44
CA PHE A 3 26.42 -25.09 12.11
C PHE A 3 24.94 -24.78 11.97
N SER A 4 24.21 -24.90 13.08
CA SER A 4 22.83 -24.41 13.20
C SER A 4 22.87 -22.90 13.35
N PHE A 5 22.44 -22.17 12.32
CA PHE A 5 22.23 -20.72 12.42
C PHE A 5 20.84 -20.45 13.03
N ASN A 6 20.85 -19.84 14.21
CA ASN A 6 19.63 -19.44 14.89
C ASN A 6 19.16 -18.08 14.31
N LEU A 7 18.06 -18.11 13.55
CA LEU A 7 17.56 -17.02 12.71
C LEU A 7 16.65 -16.02 13.49
N GLN A 8 16.70 -15.97 14.81
CA GLN A 8 15.73 -15.20 15.61
C GLN A 8 16.17 -13.78 16.02
N LYS A 9 17.29 -13.27 15.56
CA LYS A 9 17.70 -11.87 15.82
C LYS A 9 18.46 -11.28 14.66
N LEU A 10 17.80 -11.02 13.53
CA LEU A 10 18.32 -10.10 12.55
C LEU A 10 17.49 -8.81 12.61
N THR A 11 17.88 -7.94 13.54
CA THR A 11 17.51 -6.53 13.45
C THR A 11 18.20 -6.00 12.21
N ILE A 12 17.42 -5.73 11.16
CA ILE A 12 17.95 -5.16 9.92
C ILE A 12 18.29 -3.70 10.22
N LEU A 13 19.55 -3.46 10.57
CA LEU A 13 20.17 -2.17 10.43
C LEU A 13 20.13 -1.82 8.94
N ALA A 14 19.56 -0.66 8.59
CA ALA A 14 19.49 -0.18 7.21
C ALA A 14 20.92 -0.19 6.60
N MET A 15 21.24 -1.27 5.93
CA MET A 15 22.49 -1.37 5.17
C MET A 15 22.22 -0.73 3.81
N THR A 16 22.77 0.45 3.62
CA THR A 16 23.01 1.00 2.29
C THR A 16 23.96 0.06 1.56
N ILE A 17 23.41 -0.85 0.78
CA ILE A 17 24.21 -1.68 -0.12
C ILE A 17 24.59 -0.80 -1.31
N PRO A 18 25.87 -0.46 -1.50
CA PRO A 18 26.27 0.31 -2.66
C PRO A 18 25.98 -0.50 -3.93
N THR A 19 25.44 0.17 -4.94
CA THR A 19 25.03 -0.39 -6.24
C THR A 19 26.11 -1.20 -6.98
N SER A 20 27.34 -1.20 -6.50
CA SER A 20 28.47 -1.95 -7.06
C SER A 20 28.62 -3.39 -6.53
N LEU A 21 27.76 -3.83 -5.58
CA LEU A 21 27.86 -5.18 -5.00
C LEU A 21 26.81 -6.16 -5.57
N MET A 22 26.13 -5.81 -6.67
CA MET A 22 25.08 -6.63 -7.29
C MET A 22 25.61 -7.73 -8.22
N LEU A 23 26.90 -8.03 -8.22
CA LEU A 23 27.54 -8.82 -9.28
C LEU A 23 28.30 -10.07 -8.84
N ILE A 24 27.92 -10.77 -7.77
CA ILE A 24 28.51 -12.11 -7.53
C ILE A 24 27.52 -13.04 -6.82
N PHE A 25 26.45 -13.48 -7.50
CA PHE A 25 25.85 -14.78 -7.21
C PHE A 25 25.39 -15.44 -8.51
N PRO A 26 26.17 -16.37 -9.07
CA PRO A 26 25.69 -17.21 -10.14
C PRO A 26 24.70 -18.23 -9.57
N SER A 27 23.45 -18.16 -10.06
CA SER A 27 22.49 -19.26 -10.13
C SER A 27 22.32 -20.13 -8.88
N SER A 28 21.89 -19.59 -7.78
CA SER A 28 21.08 -20.35 -6.83
C SER A 28 19.81 -19.52 -6.56
N HIS A 29 18.66 -20.09 -6.93
CA HIS A 29 17.36 -19.51 -6.67
C HIS A 29 17.13 -19.41 -5.15
N ILE A 30 17.55 -18.31 -4.55
CA ILE A 30 17.06 -17.95 -3.22
C ILE A 30 15.67 -17.38 -3.44
N LEU A 31 14.67 -18.24 -3.35
CA LEU A 31 13.27 -17.86 -3.30
C LEU A 31 13.03 -17.12 -1.97
N PHE A 32 13.26 -15.84 -1.93
CA PHE A 32 12.66 -14.97 -0.92
C PHE A 32 11.20 -14.71 -1.32
N SER A 33 10.34 -15.66 -1.04
CA SER A 33 8.92 -15.60 -1.43
C SER A 33 8.09 -14.65 -0.56
N ASN A 34 8.69 -13.89 0.36
CA ASN A 34 7.94 -13.11 1.34
C ASN A 34 8.70 -11.84 1.78
N PHE A 35 9.29 -11.08 0.87
CA PHE A 35 10.01 -9.89 1.24
C PHE A 35 9.54 -8.68 0.42
N SER A 36 9.03 -7.67 1.11
CA SER A 36 8.89 -6.33 0.53
C SER A 36 10.30 -5.75 0.35
N ILE A 37 10.62 -5.29 -0.86
CA ILE A 37 11.92 -4.68 -1.14
C ILE A 37 11.76 -3.18 -1.02
N ALA A 38 12.27 -2.61 0.08
CA ALA A 38 12.43 -1.17 0.18
C ALA A 38 13.70 -0.75 -0.58
N TYR A 39 13.55 0.16 -1.52
CA TYR A 39 14.67 0.77 -2.22
C TYR A 39 15.18 1.98 -1.43
N ALA A 40 16.44 2.35 -1.64
CA ALA A 40 17.04 3.56 -1.04
C ALA A 40 16.38 4.89 -1.50
N SER A 41 15.43 4.81 -2.44
CA SER A 41 14.58 5.92 -2.92
C SER A 41 13.29 6.11 -2.12
N GLY A 42 13.00 5.25 -1.11
CA GLY A 42 11.71 5.22 -0.42
C GLY A 42 10.62 4.40 -1.13
N ASP A 43 10.91 3.83 -2.32
CA ASP A 43 9.93 3.03 -3.05
C ASP A 43 9.78 1.63 -2.45
N ILE A 44 8.57 1.17 -2.22
CA ILE A 44 8.25 -0.15 -1.67
C ILE A 44 7.44 -0.94 -2.70
N LEU A 45 8.02 -2.00 -3.24
CA LEU A 45 7.32 -2.91 -4.14
C LEU A 45 6.68 -4.07 -3.36
N CYS A 46 5.38 -4.18 -3.47
CA CYS A 46 4.58 -5.24 -2.86
C CYS A 46 4.38 -6.37 -3.88
N ASN A 47 5.12 -7.44 -3.75
CA ASN A 47 5.14 -8.52 -4.75
C ASN A 47 4.56 -9.86 -4.26
N SER A 48 3.78 -9.84 -3.20
CA SER A 48 3.21 -11.06 -2.62
C SER A 48 1.83 -10.84 -2.04
N SER A 49 0.88 -11.68 -2.43
CA SER A 49 -0.50 -11.71 -1.91
C SER A 49 -0.62 -12.31 -0.50
N SER A 50 0.44 -12.88 0.05
CA SER A 50 0.36 -13.66 1.30
C SER A 50 0.88 -12.94 2.55
N ASN A 51 1.55 -11.81 2.40
CA ASN A 51 2.06 -11.02 3.52
C ASN A 51 1.71 -9.54 3.35
N PRO A 52 1.39 -8.81 4.44
CA PRO A 52 1.24 -7.38 4.34
C PRO A 52 2.55 -6.73 3.91
N CYS A 53 2.46 -5.86 2.92
CA CYS A 53 3.50 -4.94 2.52
C CYS A 53 3.46 -3.78 3.51
N LEU A 54 4.55 -3.54 4.20
CA LEU A 54 4.61 -2.54 5.25
C LEU A 54 5.47 -1.36 4.81
N GLY A 55 4.91 -0.17 4.93
CA GLY A 55 5.63 1.09 4.89
C GLY A 55 6.35 1.42 6.19
N THR A 56 6.68 2.67 6.37
CA THR A 56 7.40 3.20 7.52
C THR A 56 6.55 4.26 8.28
N THR A 57 7.17 5.13 9.02
CA THR A 57 6.53 6.31 9.64
C THR A 57 6.96 7.60 8.95
N SER A 58 7.32 7.55 7.69
CA SER A 58 7.74 8.67 6.85
C SER A 58 7.13 8.49 5.49
N ASP A 59 7.00 9.55 4.74
CA ASP A 59 6.43 9.56 3.39
C ASP A 59 7.00 8.45 2.51
N ASP A 60 6.15 7.51 2.12
CA ASP A 60 6.51 6.34 1.34
C ASP A 60 5.86 6.37 -0.06
N PHE A 61 6.47 5.70 -1.01
CA PHE A 61 5.87 5.39 -2.29
C PHE A 61 5.71 3.88 -2.43
N MET A 62 4.45 3.41 -2.40
CA MET A 62 4.14 1.99 -2.39
C MET A 62 3.46 1.55 -3.69
N ILE A 63 3.93 0.46 -4.27
CA ILE A 63 3.35 -0.11 -5.49
C ILE A 63 3.05 -1.60 -5.26
N GLY A 64 1.79 -1.99 -5.44
CA GLY A 64 1.35 -3.37 -5.53
C GLY A 64 1.77 -3.99 -6.86
N GLY A 65 0.88 -4.66 -7.52
CA GLY A 65 1.25 -5.29 -8.78
C GLY A 65 0.06 -5.91 -9.51
N LYS A 66 0.20 -7.19 -9.83
CA LYS A 66 -0.84 -7.97 -10.50
C LYS A 66 -1.34 -9.14 -9.64
N ASP A 67 -1.35 -8.96 -8.34
CA ASP A 67 -1.85 -9.93 -7.37
C ASP A 67 -2.69 -9.18 -6.34
N ASN A 68 -3.52 -9.88 -5.57
CA ASN A 68 -4.20 -9.28 -4.42
C ASN A 68 -3.16 -8.89 -3.36
N ASN A 69 -3.03 -7.62 -3.07
CA ASN A 69 -2.06 -7.12 -2.11
C ASN A 69 -2.73 -6.75 -0.77
N ILE A 70 -1.98 -6.84 0.30
CA ILE A 70 -2.30 -6.23 1.59
C ILE A 70 -1.21 -5.20 1.87
N MET A 71 -1.57 -3.92 1.85
CA MET A 71 -0.64 -2.81 1.98
C MET A 71 -0.97 -1.98 3.21
N ARG A 72 0.05 -1.60 3.97
CA ARG A 72 -0.09 -0.74 5.16
C ARG A 72 1.05 0.25 5.17
N ALA A 73 0.77 1.50 4.92
CA ALA A 73 1.80 2.53 4.83
C ALA A 73 2.27 3.02 6.20
N GLN A 74 1.40 3.02 7.17
CA GLN A 74 1.61 3.33 8.59
C GLN A 74 1.53 4.83 8.91
N GLY A 75 2.42 5.67 8.43
CA GLY A 75 2.33 7.09 8.68
C GLY A 75 3.36 7.90 7.92
N GLY A 76 3.10 9.16 7.75
CA GLY A 76 3.71 10.06 6.78
C GLY A 76 2.71 10.35 5.67
N ASP A 77 2.98 11.29 4.79
CA ASP A 77 2.14 11.57 3.63
C ASP A 77 2.51 10.60 2.50
N ASP A 78 1.74 9.52 2.37
CA ASP A 78 2.09 8.38 1.52
C ASP A 78 1.45 8.44 0.12
N ASN A 79 2.10 7.81 -0.86
CA ASN A 79 1.54 7.61 -2.19
C ASN A 79 1.47 6.10 -2.50
N ILE A 80 0.24 5.57 -2.57
CA ILE A 80 0.00 4.14 -2.60
C ILE A 80 -0.77 3.77 -3.87
N ARG A 81 -0.31 2.73 -4.57
CA ARG A 81 -0.98 2.16 -5.74
C ARG A 81 -1.11 0.66 -5.59
N GLY A 82 -2.33 0.18 -5.46
CA GLY A 82 -2.64 -1.26 -5.40
C GLY A 82 -2.26 -1.96 -6.71
N GLY A 83 -2.86 -1.53 -7.79
CA GLY A 83 -2.51 -2.02 -9.13
C GLY A 83 -3.59 -2.82 -9.79
N GLY A 84 -3.54 -4.12 -9.74
CA GLY A 84 -4.56 -4.98 -10.31
C GLY A 84 -4.95 -6.11 -9.40
N PHE A 85 -6.15 -6.66 -9.60
CA PHE A 85 -6.81 -7.58 -8.69
C PHE A 85 -7.28 -6.89 -7.40
N ASN A 86 -7.84 -7.66 -6.46
CA ASN A 86 -8.52 -7.12 -5.28
C ASN A 86 -7.49 -6.82 -4.18
N ASP A 87 -7.30 -5.56 -3.89
CA ASP A 87 -6.31 -5.09 -2.94
C ASP A 87 -6.97 -4.67 -1.60
N ASN A 88 -6.23 -4.75 -0.52
CA ASN A 88 -6.61 -4.25 0.79
C ASN A 88 -5.55 -3.25 1.26
N ILE A 89 -5.89 -1.97 1.23
CA ILE A 89 -4.95 -0.86 1.39
C ILE A 89 -5.32 -0.05 2.62
N PHE A 90 -4.33 0.26 3.45
CA PHE A 90 -4.42 1.14 4.61
C PHE A 90 -3.33 2.21 4.49
N GLY A 91 -3.72 3.48 4.41
CA GLY A 91 -2.83 4.63 4.46
C GLY A 91 -2.20 4.75 5.85
N GLY A 92 -2.89 5.29 6.78
CA GLY A 92 -2.45 5.35 8.17
C GLY A 92 -2.58 6.73 8.77
N ASP A 93 -1.50 7.29 9.31
CA ASP A 93 -1.47 8.65 9.81
C ASP A 93 -0.81 9.57 8.76
N GLY A 94 -1.44 10.64 8.36
CA GLY A 94 -0.92 11.60 7.37
C GLY A 94 -1.89 11.84 6.23
N ASN A 95 -1.54 12.73 5.30
CA ASN A 95 -2.40 13.02 4.15
C ASN A 95 -2.00 12.14 2.97
N ASP A 96 -2.72 11.06 2.77
CA ASP A 96 -2.35 10.01 1.84
C ASP A 96 -2.99 10.20 0.45
N VAL A 97 -2.30 9.74 -0.57
CA VAL A 97 -2.82 9.62 -1.94
C VAL A 97 -2.88 8.15 -2.30
N ILE A 98 -4.10 7.59 -2.35
CA ILE A 98 -4.32 6.16 -2.51
C ILE A 98 -5.10 5.87 -3.78
N THR A 99 -4.62 4.91 -4.57
CA THR A 99 -5.32 4.39 -5.74
C THR A 99 -5.40 2.86 -5.66
N GLY A 100 -6.60 2.31 -5.65
CA GLY A 100 -6.83 0.85 -5.71
C GLY A 100 -6.36 0.31 -7.05
N GLY A 101 -7.06 0.63 -8.11
CA GLY A 101 -6.64 0.27 -9.46
C GLY A 101 -7.68 -0.51 -10.23
N SER A 102 -7.46 -1.80 -10.44
CA SER A 102 -8.42 -2.68 -11.11
C SER A 102 -8.70 -3.89 -10.24
N GLY A 103 -9.95 -4.17 -10.00
CA GLY A 103 -10.42 -5.23 -9.11
C GLY A 103 -11.35 -4.64 -8.07
N ASP A 104 -11.95 -5.46 -7.24
CA ASP A 104 -12.80 -5.01 -6.15
C ASP A 104 -11.89 -4.71 -4.94
N ASP A 105 -11.58 -3.44 -4.72
CA ASP A 105 -10.60 -3.00 -3.74
C ASP A 105 -11.26 -2.58 -2.41
N LYS A 106 -10.54 -2.75 -1.31
CA LYS A 106 -10.89 -2.16 -0.04
C LYS A 106 -9.80 -1.18 0.39
N ILE A 107 -10.18 0.09 0.55
CA ILE A 107 -9.25 1.18 0.86
C ILE A 107 -9.72 1.88 2.13
N THR A 108 -8.80 2.08 3.06
CA THR A 108 -8.96 2.91 4.25
C THR A 108 -7.86 3.97 4.24
N GLY A 109 -8.22 5.24 4.28
CA GLY A 109 -7.30 6.38 4.38
C GLY A 109 -6.64 6.40 5.75
N GLY A 110 -7.34 6.83 6.75
CA GLY A 110 -6.90 6.82 8.15
C GLY A 110 -7.05 8.18 8.82
N SER A 111 -5.99 8.74 9.36
CA SER A 111 -6.04 10.08 9.96
C SER A 111 -5.35 11.09 9.05
N GLY A 112 -6.03 12.14 8.70
CA GLY A 112 -5.54 13.21 7.83
C GLY A 112 -6.47 13.46 6.66
N ASP A 113 -6.14 14.41 5.82
CA ASP A 113 -6.98 14.75 4.67
C ASP A 113 -6.52 13.91 3.46
N ASP A 114 -7.25 12.82 3.16
CA ASP A 114 -6.84 11.81 2.19
C ASP A 114 -7.45 12.01 0.80
N GLU A 115 -6.70 11.64 -0.25
CA GLU A 115 -7.22 11.51 -1.62
C GLU A 115 -7.31 10.02 -1.99
N ILE A 116 -8.54 9.49 -2.08
CA ILE A 116 -8.81 8.08 -2.29
C ILE A 116 -9.48 7.85 -3.64
N ALA A 117 -8.88 7.01 -4.48
CA ALA A 117 -9.44 6.59 -5.76
C ALA A 117 -9.62 5.06 -5.79
N GLY A 118 -10.85 4.57 -5.96
CA GLY A 118 -11.15 3.16 -6.13
C GLY A 118 -10.56 2.64 -7.44
N GLY A 119 -11.16 3.05 -8.56
CA GLY A 119 -10.66 2.72 -9.88
C GLY A 119 -11.64 1.96 -10.74
N SER A 120 -11.40 0.70 -11.01
CA SER A 120 -12.32 -0.15 -11.78
C SER A 120 -12.63 -1.41 -10.99
N GLY A 121 -13.89 -1.67 -10.76
CA GLY A 121 -14.40 -2.76 -9.95
C GLY A 121 -15.42 -2.25 -8.96
N ASN A 122 -15.84 -3.06 -8.02
CA ASN A 122 -16.79 -2.64 -6.98
C ASN A 122 -16.01 -2.38 -5.68
N ASP A 123 -15.71 -1.11 -5.44
CA ASP A 123 -14.76 -0.72 -4.41
C ASP A 123 -15.45 -0.33 -3.09
N ILE A 124 -14.76 -0.54 -1.99
CA ILE A 124 -15.16 -0.09 -0.65
C ILE A 124 -14.13 0.94 -0.18
N LEU A 125 -14.58 2.18 -0.02
CA LEU A 125 -13.74 3.31 0.34
C LEU A 125 -14.14 3.84 1.73
N GLU A 126 -13.15 4.10 2.56
CA GLU A 126 -13.29 4.60 3.92
C GLU A 126 -12.22 5.67 4.14
N GLY A 127 -12.62 6.89 4.54
CA GLY A 127 -11.71 8.00 4.79
C GLY A 127 -11.15 7.96 6.21
N ASP A 128 -11.99 7.68 7.18
CA ASP A 128 -11.80 7.82 8.62
C ASP A 128 -11.71 9.29 9.07
N GLU A 129 -10.66 9.74 9.78
CA GLU A 129 -10.58 11.08 10.38
C GLU A 129 -9.98 12.11 9.41
N GLY A 130 -10.73 13.13 9.03
CA GLY A 130 -10.22 14.22 8.19
C GLY A 130 -11.22 14.77 7.19
N ALA A 131 -10.72 15.55 6.24
CA ALA A 131 -11.50 16.08 5.13
C ALA A 131 -11.11 15.34 3.83
N ASP A 132 -11.77 14.22 3.58
CA ASP A 132 -11.36 13.27 2.56
C ASP A 132 -11.96 13.53 1.18
N SER A 133 -11.24 13.15 0.16
CA SER A 133 -11.66 13.29 -1.24
C SER A 133 -11.75 11.94 -1.94
N PHE A 134 -12.96 11.57 -2.38
CA PHE A 134 -13.23 10.29 -3.00
C PHE A 134 -13.48 10.41 -4.50
N LYS A 135 -12.82 9.51 -5.25
CA LYS A 135 -13.08 9.20 -6.66
C LYS A 135 -13.42 7.74 -6.79
N CYS A 136 -14.66 7.41 -7.06
CA CYS A 136 -15.08 6.02 -7.07
C CYS A 136 -14.60 5.29 -8.33
N GLY A 137 -14.81 5.87 -9.50
CA GLY A 137 -14.35 5.30 -10.76
C GLY A 137 -15.45 4.55 -11.49
N SER A 138 -15.22 3.29 -11.85
CA SER A 138 -16.19 2.50 -12.60
C SER A 138 -16.53 1.20 -11.90
N GLY A 139 -17.82 0.96 -11.68
CA GLY A 139 -18.34 -0.20 -10.98
C GLY A 139 -19.53 0.19 -10.11
N THR A 140 -19.72 -0.56 -9.06
CA THR A 140 -20.69 -0.24 -7.99
C THR A 140 -19.91 -0.05 -6.71
N ASP A 141 -19.67 1.20 -6.37
CA ASP A 141 -18.76 1.56 -5.30
C ASP A 141 -19.50 2.01 -4.04
N SER A 142 -18.86 1.85 -2.89
CA SER A 142 -19.41 2.23 -1.58
C SER A 142 -18.39 3.05 -0.80
N ILE A 143 -18.80 4.27 -0.39
CA ILE A 143 -18.09 5.02 0.65
C ILE A 143 -18.76 4.73 1.99
N VAL A 144 -18.03 4.26 2.97
CA VAL A 144 -18.59 3.71 4.21
C VAL A 144 -18.90 4.81 5.24
N ASP A 145 -18.11 5.86 5.28
CA ASP A 145 -18.09 6.86 6.36
C ASP A 145 -18.20 8.31 5.89
N PHE A 146 -18.64 8.57 4.67
CA PHE A 146 -18.74 9.92 4.09
C PHE A 146 -19.40 10.92 5.03
N ASN A 147 -18.66 11.95 5.44
CA ASN A 147 -19.09 12.98 6.37
C ASN A 147 -18.79 14.41 5.86
N SER A 148 -19.74 14.97 5.14
CA SER A 148 -19.58 16.35 4.61
C SER A 148 -19.43 17.44 5.68
N ALA A 149 -19.71 17.14 6.96
CA ALA A 149 -19.51 18.08 8.06
C ALA A 149 -18.05 18.14 8.53
N GLU A 150 -17.27 17.11 8.26
CA GLU A 150 -15.81 17.07 8.45
C GLU A 150 -15.06 17.65 7.26
N GLY A 151 -15.71 17.76 6.12
CA GLY A 151 -15.15 18.38 4.92
C GLY A 151 -15.05 17.45 3.73
N ASP A 152 -15.55 16.21 3.86
CA ASP A 152 -15.46 15.21 2.80
C ASP A 152 -16.10 15.67 1.49
N ALA A 153 -15.43 15.34 0.42
CA ALA A 153 -15.86 15.58 -0.94
C ALA A 153 -15.84 14.29 -1.76
N LYS A 154 -16.81 14.13 -2.64
CA LYS A 154 -16.82 13.01 -3.58
C LYS A 154 -17.09 13.47 -5.00
N SER A 155 -16.49 12.78 -5.96
CA SER A 155 -16.73 13.02 -7.38
C SER A 155 -18.13 12.56 -7.82
N SER A 156 -18.56 12.98 -8.99
CA SER A 156 -19.89 12.67 -9.53
C SER A 156 -20.05 11.22 -9.98
N ASP A 157 -18.98 10.47 -10.06
CA ASP A 157 -18.94 9.04 -10.38
C ASP A 157 -19.21 8.15 -9.17
N CYS A 158 -19.18 8.72 -7.96
CA CYS A 158 -19.59 8.00 -6.75
C CYS A 158 -21.10 7.89 -6.67
N GLU A 159 -21.62 6.69 -6.56
CA GLU A 159 -23.04 6.41 -6.46
C GLU A 159 -23.64 6.98 -5.16
N ASN A 160 -24.96 7.16 -5.14
CA ASN A 160 -25.63 7.67 -3.95
C ASN A 160 -25.82 6.54 -2.93
N PHE A 161 -25.42 6.78 -1.72
CA PHE A 161 -25.53 5.91 -0.53
C PHE A 161 -26.83 6.15 0.23
#